data_5bdc7986d0439b2881683b27d30ea1b4
#
_entry.id   5bdc7986d0439b2881683b27d30ea1b4
#
_cell.length_a   1.000
_cell.length_b   1.000
_cell.length_c   1.000
_cell.angle_alpha   90.00
_cell.angle_beta   90.00
_cell.angle_gamma   90.00
#
_symmetry.space_group_name_H-M   'P 1'
#
loop_
_entity.id
_entity.type
_entity.pdbx_description
1 polymer ?
#
loop_
_entity_poly.entity_id
_entity_poly.type
_entity_poly.pdbx_seq_one_letter_code
_entity_poly.pdbx_strand_id
1 'polypeptide(L)'
;MDATGESTKIELPEFRHALEDAVTRRGATYQERCIVIFYYEDDDTGAEADVTTLSNCFTDVFGFDEVVIVKLERKDRSPAVTLNEKIRQVHARIGKPANILPSLLILAYVGHGLIDRATQKLKMMSAGGQSIQWQYLET
;
A
#
# COMPACT_ATOMS: atom_id res chain seq x y z
N MET A 1 38.19 -19.95 4.48
CA MET A 1 37.57 -19.37 3.26
C MET A 1 36.62 -18.30 3.73
N ASP A 2 37.10 -17.10 3.74
CA ASP A 2 36.27 -15.95 4.11
C ASP A 2 35.46 -15.52 2.90
N ALA A 3 34.21 -15.93 2.89
CA ALA A 3 33.22 -15.31 2.02
C ALA A 3 32.92 -13.94 2.61
N THR A 4 33.78 -12.95 2.36
CA THR A 4 33.43 -11.55 2.55
C THR A 4 32.40 -11.20 1.51
N GLY A 5 31.14 -11.47 1.81
CA GLY A 5 30.03 -10.89 1.09
C GLY A 5 30.12 -9.39 1.30
N GLU A 6 30.71 -8.67 0.38
CA GLU A 6 30.59 -7.23 0.33
C GLU A 6 29.09 -6.92 0.23
N SER A 7 28.51 -6.54 1.36
CA SER A 7 27.18 -5.95 1.38
C SER A 7 27.28 -4.64 0.60
N THR A 8 26.80 -4.65 -0.62
CA THR A 8 26.71 -3.43 -1.43
C THR A 8 25.68 -2.53 -0.77
N LYS A 9 26.14 -1.58 0.04
CA LYS A 9 25.28 -0.55 0.60
C LYS A 9 24.90 0.41 -0.51
N ILE A 10 23.61 0.43 -0.83
CA ILE A 10 23.06 1.48 -1.68
C ILE A 10 22.91 2.73 -0.81
N GLU A 11 23.57 3.81 -1.17
CA GLU A 11 23.41 5.09 -0.48
C GLU A 11 21.99 5.61 -0.67
N LEU A 12 21.43 6.21 0.39
CA LEU A 12 20.04 6.71 0.38
C LEU A 12 19.74 7.67 -0.79
N PRO A 13 20.62 8.62 -1.15
CA PRO A 13 20.38 9.48 -2.31
C PRO A 13 20.31 8.73 -3.63
N GLU A 14 21.14 7.73 -3.84
CA GLU A 14 21.12 6.88 -5.05
C GLU A 14 19.85 6.06 -5.14
N PHE A 15 19.43 5.46 -4.03
CA PHE A 15 18.19 4.72 -3.95
C PHE A 15 16.98 5.60 -4.27
N ARG A 16 16.91 6.78 -3.67
CA ARG A 16 15.87 7.77 -3.90
C ARG A 16 15.81 8.18 -5.36
N HIS A 17 16.94 8.49 -5.97
CA HIS A 17 17.03 8.90 -7.37
C HIS A 17 16.57 7.78 -8.32
N ALA A 18 17.03 6.55 -8.09
CA ALA A 18 16.62 5.39 -8.88
C ALA A 18 15.12 5.12 -8.78
N LEU A 19 14.54 5.29 -7.59
CA LEU A 19 13.11 5.12 -7.35
C LEU A 19 12.30 6.23 -8.03
N GLU A 20 12.72 7.48 -7.93
CA GLU A 20 12.09 8.61 -8.61
C GLU A 20 12.10 8.43 -10.13
N ASP A 21 13.22 8.01 -10.69
CA ASP A 21 13.34 7.71 -12.13
C ASP A 21 12.40 6.59 -12.58
N ALA A 22 12.36 5.50 -11.81
CA ALA A 22 11.49 4.36 -12.12
C ALA A 22 10.02 4.77 -12.10
N VAL A 23 9.60 5.54 -11.09
CA VAL A 23 8.21 6.01 -10.95
C VAL A 23 7.87 7.02 -12.04
N THR A 24 8.76 7.94 -12.36
CA THR A 24 8.55 8.93 -13.43
C THR A 24 8.35 8.24 -14.78
N ARG A 25 9.19 7.26 -15.12
CA ARG A 25 9.06 6.49 -16.35
C ARG A 25 7.75 5.70 -16.42
N ARG A 26 7.37 5.06 -15.32
CA ARG A 26 6.11 4.30 -15.21
C ARG A 26 4.90 5.21 -15.23
N GLY A 27 4.99 6.37 -14.54
CA GLY A 27 3.91 7.33 -14.45
C GLY A 27 3.48 7.87 -15.81
N ALA A 28 4.40 8.00 -16.76
CA ALA A 28 4.09 8.44 -18.11
C ALA A 28 3.22 7.45 -18.91
N THR A 29 3.09 6.19 -18.44
CA THR A 29 2.32 5.12 -19.10
C THR A 29 0.94 4.89 -18.49
N TYR A 30 0.55 5.65 -17.47
CA TYR A 30 -0.73 5.51 -16.79
C TYR A 30 -1.61 6.75 -16.96
N GLN A 31 -2.92 6.53 -17.13
CA GLN A 31 -3.92 7.60 -17.19
C GLN A 31 -4.11 8.27 -15.84
N GLU A 32 -4.31 7.47 -14.82
CA GLU A 32 -4.42 7.90 -13.42
C GLU A 32 -3.61 6.96 -12.53
N ARG A 33 -3.08 7.51 -11.45
CA ARG A 33 -2.32 6.77 -10.45
C ARG A 33 -2.94 7.06 -9.09
N CYS A 34 -3.42 6.02 -8.44
CA CYS A 34 -4.05 6.09 -7.13
C CYS A 34 -3.41 5.09 -6.18
N ILE A 35 -3.25 5.47 -4.93
CA ILE A 35 -2.87 4.56 -3.86
C ILE A 35 -3.95 4.57 -2.77
N VAL A 36 -4.32 3.38 -2.32
CA VAL A 36 -5.15 3.18 -1.12
C VAL A 36 -4.23 2.70 -0.01
N ILE A 37 -4.08 3.51 1.02
CA ILE A 37 -3.31 3.18 2.22
C ILE A 37 -4.30 2.85 3.31
N PHE A 38 -4.16 1.69 3.93
CA PHE A 38 -5.07 1.28 5.00
C PHE A 38 -4.33 0.79 6.23
N TYR A 39 -4.94 0.99 7.39
CA TYR A 39 -4.40 0.63 8.68
C TYR A 39 -5.52 0.46 9.70
N TYR A 40 -5.25 -0.24 10.79
CA TYR A 40 -6.20 -0.39 11.88
C TYR A 40 -6.17 0.80 12.84
N GLU A 41 -7.35 1.25 13.27
CA GLU A 41 -7.50 2.33 14.26
C GLU A 41 -6.78 2.02 15.57
N ASP A 42 -6.82 0.76 16.01
CA ASP A 42 -6.17 0.28 17.24
C ASP A 42 -4.73 -0.20 17.05
N ASP A 43 -4.07 0.24 15.97
CA ASP A 43 -2.67 -0.09 15.74
C ASP A 43 -1.76 0.49 16.84
N ASP A 44 -0.79 -0.31 17.29
CA ASP A 44 0.17 0.07 18.32
C ASP A 44 1.61 0.19 17.80
N THR A 45 1.80 0.16 16.47
CA THR A 45 3.12 0.28 15.83
C THR A 45 3.48 1.72 15.45
N GLY A 46 2.58 2.67 15.64
CA GLY A 46 2.73 4.03 15.14
C GLY A 46 2.31 4.18 13.68
N ALA A 47 1.42 3.34 13.18
CA ALA A 47 0.99 3.32 11.79
C ALA A 47 0.45 4.67 11.30
N GLU A 48 -0.22 5.43 12.14
CA GLU A 48 -0.78 6.73 11.75
C GLU A 48 0.31 7.71 11.29
N ALA A 49 1.45 7.76 11.96
CA ALA A 49 2.60 8.58 11.56
C ALA A 49 3.20 8.07 10.24
N ASP A 50 3.33 6.76 10.09
CA ASP A 50 3.86 6.14 8.89
C ASP A 50 2.94 6.35 7.69
N VAL A 51 1.63 6.28 7.89
CA VAL A 51 0.60 6.59 6.87
C VAL A 51 0.73 8.03 6.39
N THR A 52 0.93 8.99 7.29
CA THR A 52 1.13 10.40 6.94
C THR A 52 2.39 10.56 6.09
N THR A 53 3.50 9.95 6.51
CA THR A 53 4.76 9.99 5.76
C THR A 53 4.62 9.38 4.37
N LEU A 54 3.98 8.22 4.29
CA LEU A 54 3.76 7.52 3.03
C LEU A 54 2.84 8.33 2.09
N SER A 55 1.76 8.90 2.62
CA SER A 55 0.85 9.77 1.88
C SER A 55 1.57 10.97 1.27
N ASN A 56 2.40 11.65 2.05
CA ASN A 56 3.19 12.78 1.57
C ASN A 56 4.19 12.35 0.50
N CYS A 57 4.82 11.20 0.65
CA CYS A 57 5.73 10.65 -0.33
C CYS A 57 5.04 10.40 -1.69
N PHE A 58 3.88 9.77 -1.68
CA PHE A 58 3.13 9.52 -2.91
C PHE A 58 2.60 10.79 -3.55
N THR A 59 2.22 11.77 -2.76
CA THR A 59 1.74 13.05 -3.26
C THR A 59 2.89 13.93 -3.78
N ASP A 60 3.90 14.16 -2.95
CA ASP A 60 4.91 15.18 -3.20
C ASP A 60 6.10 14.69 -4.01
N VAL A 61 6.49 13.42 -3.84
CA VAL A 61 7.65 12.83 -4.53
C VAL A 61 7.23 12.10 -5.79
N PHE A 62 6.24 11.23 -5.70
CA PHE A 62 5.80 10.41 -6.84
C PHE A 62 4.70 11.05 -7.67
N GLY A 63 4.08 12.12 -7.19
CA GLY A 63 3.09 12.87 -7.95
C GLY A 63 1.84 12.05 -8.29
N PHE A 64 1.38 11.20 -7.37
CA PHE A 64 0.15 10.43 -7.57
C PHE A 64 -1.06 11.37 -7.63
N ASP A 65 -2.02 11.04 -8.47
CA ASP A 65 -3.21 11.85 -8.68
C ASP A 65 -4.12 11.83 -7.47
N GLU A 66 -4.13 10.70 -6.72
CA GLU A 66 -4.97 10.55 -5.54
C GLU A 66 -4.34 9.60 -4.51
N VAL A 67 -4.44 9.99 -3.24
CA VAL A 67 -4.11 9.16 -2.09
C VAL A 67 -5.37 8.99 -1.26
N VAL A 68 -5.84 7.75 -1.13
CA VAL A 68 -7.01 7.39 -0.31
C VAL A 68 -6.52 6.71 0.96
N ILE A 69 -6.88 7.25 2.13
CA ILE A 69 -6.53 6.68 3.43
C ILE A 69 -7.78 6.03 4.01
N VAL A 70 -7.67 4.75 4.36
CA VAL A 70 -8.73 3.98 4.98
C VAL A 70 -8.31 3.55 6.38
N LYS A 71 -8.94 4.14 7.39
CA LYS A 71 -8.80 3.71 8.77
C LYS A 71 -9.83 2.63 9.06
N LEU A 72 -9.38 1.42 9.38
CA LEU A 72 -10.25 0.31 9.74
C LEU A 72 -10.66 0.47 11.20
N GLU A 73 -11.93 0.81 11.41
CA GLU A 73 -12.45 1.12 12.73
C GLU A 73 -12.53 -0.13 13.62
N ARG A 74 -12.17 0.03 14.89
CA ARG A 74 -12.23 -1.05 15.89
C ARG A 74 -13.63 -1.66 16.04
N LYS A 75 -14.67 -0.83 15.92
CA LYS A 75 -16.07 -1.26 16.04
C LYS A 75 -16.59 -1.97 14.79
N ASP A 76 -15.89 -1.90 13.67
CA ASP A 76 -16.29 -2.57 12.44
C ASP A 76 -16.11 -4.08 12.57
N ARG A 77 -17.22 -4.82 12.44
CA ARG A 77 -17.22 -6.28 12.53
C ARG A 77 -16.78 -6.96 11.25
N SER A 78 -16.70 -6.21 10.15
CA SER A 78 -16.38 -6.74 8.82
C SER A 78 -15.41 -5.80 8.10
N PRO A 79 -14.19 -5.57 8.65
CA PRO A 79 -13.26 -4.60 8.07
C PRO A 79 -12.82 -4.99 6.64
N ALA A 80 -12.76 -6.28 6.33
CA ALA A 80 -12.45 -6.74 4.97
C ALA A 80 -13.53 -6.30 3.96
N VAL A 81 -14.79 -6.36 4.34
CA VAL A 81 -15.90 -5.90 3.48
C VAL A 81 -15.82 -4.40 3.26
N THR A 82 -15.60 -3.64 4.33
CA THR A 82 -15.44 -2.18 4.26
C THR A 82 -14.28 -1.78 3.36
N LEU A 83 -13.13 -2.44 3.51
CA LEU A 83 -11.95 -2.18 2.70
C LEU A 83 -12.18 -2.54 1.22
N ASN A 84 -12.75 -3.72 0.96
CA ASN A 84 -13.05 -4.16 -0.41
C ASN A 84 -14.03 -3.21 -1.12
N GLU A 85 -15.00 -2.68 -0.40
CA GLU A 85 -15.92 -1.70 -0.97
C GLU A 85 -15.20 -0.41 -1.37
N LYS A 86 -14.28 0.08 -0.52
CA LYS A 86 -13.45 1.25 -0.86
C LYS A 86 -12.56 0.98 -2.07
N ILE A 87 -11.92 -0.16 -2.14
CA ILE A 87 -11.08 -0.57 -3.27
C ILE A 87 -11.93 -0.62 -4.55
N ARG A 88 -13.11 -1.21 -4.48
CA ARG A 88 -14.03 -1.31 -5.63
C ARG A 88 -14.48 0.06 -6.12
N GLN A 89 -14.80 0.98 -5.21
CA GLN A 89 -15.16 2.35 -5.56
C GLN A 89 -14.03 3.08 -6.28
N VAL A 90 -12.80 2.97 -5.78
CA VAL A 90 -11.62 3.56 -6.42
C VAL A 90 -11.38 2.94 -7.79
N HIS A 91 -11.40 1.62 -7.87
CA HIS A 91 -11.20 0.88 -9.11
C HIS A 91 -12.23 1.29 -10.19
N ALA A 92 -13.51 1.41 -9.84
CA ALA A 92 -14.55 1.84 -10.76
C ALA A 92 -14.34 3.27 -11.26
N ARG A 93 -13.81 4.15 -10.40
CA ARG A 93 -13.57 5.54 -10.76
C ARG A 93 -12.38 5.73 -11.70
N ILE A 94 -11.27 5.03 -11.45
CA ILE A 94 -10.04 5.18 -12.24
C ILE A 94 -9.98 4.25 -13.45
N GLY A 95 -10.69 3.12 -13.41
CA GLY A 95 -10.72 2.10 -14.47
C GLY A 95 -11.78 2.36 -15.54
N LYS A 96 -11.99 3.62 -15.94
CA LYS A 96 -13.01 3.97 -16.92
C LYS A 96 -12.68 3.38 -18.31
N PRO A 97 -13.65 2.75 -18.99
CA PRO A 97 -13.43 2.18 -20.32
C PRO A 97 -12.99 3.20 -21.38
N ALA A 98 -13.32 4.48 -21.17
CA ALA A 98 -12.94 5.58 -22.08
C ALA A 98 -11.47 6.00 -21.94
N ASN A 99 -10.75 5.51 -20.96
CA ASN A 99 -9.33 5.85 -20.78
C ASN A 99 -8.49 5.20 -21.88
N ILE A 100 -7.63 6.01 -22.51
CA ILE A 100 -6.72 5.57 -23.57
C ILE A 100 -5.59 4.74 -22.97
N LEU A 101 -5.10 5.13 -21.78
CA LEU A 101 -4.04 4.43 -21.02
C LEU A 101 -4.64 3.70 -19.83
N PRO A 102 -4.00 2.60 -19.38
CA PRO A 102 -4.40 1.96 -18.15
C PRO A 102 -4.17 2.85 -16.95
N SER A 103 -4.89 2.62 -15.86
CA SER A 103 -4.69 3.27 -14.58
C SER A 103 -3.89 2.36 -13.64
N LEU A 104 -3.16 2.95 -12.71
CA LEU A 104 -2.41 2.24 -11.68
C LEU A 104 -3.10 2.41 -10.33
N LEU A 105 -3.42 1.28 -9.70
CA LEU A 105 -3.89 1.23 -8.33
C LEU A 105 -2.89 0.47 -7.47
N ILE A 106 -2.41 1.13 -6.42
CA ILE A 106 -1.55 0.51 -5.41
C ILE A 106 -2.35 0.34 -4.12
N LEU A 107 -2.24 -0.83 -3.51
CA LEU A 107 -2.77 -1.10 -2.17
C LEU A 107 -1.60 -1.22 -1.20
N ALA A 108 -1.61 -0.43 -0.14
CA ALA A 108 -0.59 -0.43 0.89
C ALA A 108 -1.20 -0.60 2.27
N TYR A 109 -0.70 -1.56 3.01
CA TYR A 109 -1.05 -1.78 4.40
C TYR A 109 0.08 -1.35 5.33
N VAL A 110 -0.26 -0.65 6.40
CA VAL A 110 0.67 -0.25 7.45
C VAL A 110 0.19 -0.79 8.79
N GLY A 111 1.04 -1.55 9.47
CA GLY A 111 0.73 -2.16 10.77
C GLY A 111 1.33 -3.54 10.94
N HIS A 112 0.79 -4.31 11.87
CA HIS A 112 1.24 -5.68 12.14
C HIS A 112 0.89 -6.64 11.04
N GLY A 113 1.86 -7.46 10.64
CA GLY A 113 1.67 -8.58 9.72
C GLY A 113 2.10 -9.89 10.34
N LEU A 114 1.40 -10.96 10.02
CA LEU A 114 1.70 -12.32 10.44
C LEU A 114 1.55 -13.27 9.26
N ILE A 115 2.49 -14.19 9.11
CA ILE A 115 2.34 -15.30 8.19
C ILE A 115 1.73 -16.48 8.95
N ASP A 116 0.55 -16.90 8.54
CA ASP A 116 -0.08 -18.12 9.05
C ASP A 116 0.76 -19.34 8.65
N ARG A 117 1.29 -20.05 9.62
CA ARG A 117 2.20 -21.18 9.36
C ARG A 117 1.50 -22.36 8.68
N ALA A 118 0.22 -22.54 8.94
CA ALA A 118 -0.55 -23.64 8.37
C ALA A 118 -0.90 -23.38 6.88
N THR A 119 -1.23 -22.14 6.52
CA THR A 119 -1.67 -21.77 5.19
C THR A 119 -0.61 -21.04 4.36
N GLN A 120 0.48 -20.60 4.99
CA GLN A 120 1.53 -19.75 4.39
C GLN A 120 0.99 -18.42 3.81
N LYS A 121 -0.10 -17.91 4.37
CA LYS A 121 -0.77 -16.71 3.92
C LYS A 121 -0.48 -15.54 4.85
N LEU A 122 -0.33 -14.35 4.25
CA LEU A 122 -0.16 -13.11 4.99
C LEU A 122 -1.49 -12.69 5.61
N LYS A 123 -1.47 -12.43 6.90
CA LYS A 123 -2.55 -11.80 7.64
C LYS A 123 -2.12 -10.41 8.11
N MET A 124 -2.97 -9.44 7.91
CA MET A 124 -2.84 -8.10 8.46
C MET A 124 -3.65 -8.05 9.76
N MET A 125 -2.98 -7.74 10.87
CA MET A 125 -3.58 -7.89 12.19
C MET A 125 -3.69 -6.57 12.94
N SER A 126 -4.84 -6.36 13.60
CA SER A 126 -4.99 -5.31 14.59
C SER A 126 -4.38 -5.70 15.93
N ALA A 127 -4.10 -4.73 16.79
CA ALA A 127 -3.67 -4.98 18.17
C ALA A 127 -4.75 -5.72 18.98
N GLY A 128 -6.02 -5.52 18.65
CA GLY A 128 -7.17 -6.21 19.28
C GLY A 128 -7.45 -7.62 18.74
N GLY A 129 -6.64 -8.14 17.83
CA GLY A 129 -6.75 -9.51 17.33
C GLY A 129 -7.63 -9.68 16.09
N GLN A 130 -8.18 -8.62 15.52
CA GLN A 130 -8.84 -8.69 14.21
C GLN A 130 -7.81 -8.95 13.11
N SER A 131 -8.18 -9.67 12.07
CA SER A 131 -7.29 -9.92 10.95
C SER A 131 -8.01 -9.92 9.61
N ILE A 132 -7.27 -9.50 8.57
CA ILE A 132 -7.67 -9.61 7.18
C ILE A 132 -6.58 -10.41 6.46
N GLN A 133 -6.96 -11.42 5.69
CA GLN A 133 -6.03 -12.10 4.82
C GLN A 133 -5.90 -11.34 3.50
N TRP A 134 -4.67 -11.11 3.06
CA TRP A 134 -4.39 -10.37 1.84
C TRP A 134 -5.15 -10.91 0.62
N GLN A 135 -5.27 -12.21 0.51
CA GLN A 135 -5.98 -12.86 -0.61
C GLN A 135 -7.45 -12.45 -0.76
N TYR A 136 -8.08 -11.92 0.30
CA TYR A 136 -9.49 -11.47 0.24
C TYR A 136 -9.62 -10.04 -0.30
N LEU A 137 -8.52 -9.39 -0.63
CA LEU A 137 -8.49 -8.07 -1.23
C LEU A 137 -8.37 -8.12 -2.76
N GLU A 138 -8.45 -9.29 -3.35
CA GLU A 138 -8.49 -9.43 -4.80
C GLU A 138 -9.83 -8.92 -5.33
N THR A 139 -9.73 -7.98 -6.22
CA THR A 139 -10.86 -7.39 -6.94
C THR A 139 -11.26 -8.23 -8.15
#